data_ed1c0f739665f8e00aa7b2e530cdee47
#
_entry.id   ed1c0f739665f8e00aa7b2e530cdee47
#
_cell.length_a   1.000
_cell.length_b   1.000
_cell.length_c   1.000
_cell.angle_alpha   90.00
_cell.angle_beta   90.00
_cell.angle_gamma   90.00
#
_symmetry.space_group_name_H-M   'P 1'
#
loop_
_entity.id
_entity.type
_entity.pdbx_description
1 polymer ?
#
loop_
_entity_poly.entity_id
_entity_poly.type
_entity_poly.pdbx_seq_one_letter_code
_entity_poly.pdbx_strand_id
1 'polypeptide(L)'
;VNEIRDAILADHLSDIGGLAVPDSYRGVLVRRDEQDVFEGLPTKEKDPRRSLHVEEVATPELGPGEAVVAVMASSVNYNTVWTSIFEPVSTFGFLARYGKLSELTKKHDLPYHVVGSDLAGVVLRVGPGVNKWKPGDEVVAHCLSVELEDPAGHDDTMMDPQQRIWGFETNFGGLAELALVKSNQLMPKPGHLTWEEAAAPGLVNSTAYRQLVSHNGANMKQGDTVLIWGASGGLGSYATQMALNGGAIPVCVVSSPEKAEIVRRMGAELVIDRSAEGYRFWKDEHEQDPKEWQRLGKKIRELTGGDDPDIVFEHPGRETFGASVYVAKKGGTIVTCASTSGYMHSYDNRYLWMNLKRIVGSHFANYKEAWEANRLIDKGLIHPTLSKVYPMEEVGQAALDVHRNAHQGKVGVLTLAPEEGLGVRDTAKREQHLEAINRFRGV
;
A
#
# COMPACT_ATOMS: atom_id res chain seq x y z
N VAL A 1 19.09 -0.80 20.65
CA VAL A 1 17.90 -0.17 20.07
C VAL A 1 17.25 0.80 21.08
N ASN A 2 17.20 0.50 22.39
CA ASN A 2 16.52 1.34 23.38
C ASN A 2 17.06 2.77 23.46
N GLU A 3 18.39 2.98 23.42
CA GLU A 3 18.99 4.32 23.45
C GLU A 3 18.55 5.16 22.24
N ILE A 4 18.42 4.52 21.06
CA ILE A 4 17.96 5.17 19.83
C ILE A 4 16.49 5.59 20.00
N ARG A 5 15.64 4.69 20.47
CA ARG A 5 14.23 5.00 20.75
C ARG A 5 14.11 6.15 21.73
N ASP A 6 14.81 6.08 22.86
CA ASP A 6 14.71 7.08 23.92
C ASP A 6 15.21 8.46 23.43
N ALA A 7 16.25 8.51 22.60
CA ALA A 7 16.71 9.75 21.96
C ALA A 7 15.66 10.34 20.99
N ILE A 8 14.98 9.49 20.22
CA ILE A 8 13.89 9.94 19.32
C ILE A 8 12.71 10.49 20.13
N LEU A 9 12.31 9.80 21.19
CA LEU A 9 11.20 10.21 22.06
C LEU A 9 11.50 11.50 22.84
N ALA A 10 12.78 11.71 23.20
CA ALA A 10 13.23 12.92 23.87
C ALA A 10 13.52 14.10 22.91
N ASP A 11 13.26 13.93 21.62
CA ASP A 11 13.54 14.92 20.56
C ASP A 11 15.05 15.30 20.42
N HIS A 12 15.93 14.38 20.79
CA HIS A 12 17.38 14.54 20.63
C HIS A 12 17.87 14.05 19.25
N LEU A 13 17.19 14.49 18.19
CA LEU A 13 17.45 13.99 16.83
C LEU A 13 18.84 14.34 16.29
N SER A 14 19.45 15.45 16.76
CA SER A 14 20.81 15.84 16.41
C SER A 14 21.86 14.84 16.87
N ASP A 15 21.56 14.09 17.94
CA ASP A 15 22.50 13.19 18.59
C ASP A 15 22.45 11.77 17.99
N ILE A 16 21.41 11.45 17.22
CA ILE A 16 21.19 10.13 16.59
C ILE A 16 22.42 9.63 15.82
N GLY A 17 23.11 10.55 15.14
CA GLY A 17 24.34 10.22 14.40
C GLY A 17 25.49 9.69 15.26
N GLY A 18 25.53 10.01 16.56
CA GLY A 18 26.54 9.57 17.52
C GLY A 18 26.23 8.23 18.20
N LEU A 19 24.97 7.76 18.17
CA LEU A 19 24.59 6.52 18.80
C LEU A 19 25.11 5.30 18.07
N ALA A 20 25.43 4.22 18.74
CA ALA A 20 25.85 2.97 18.12
C ALA A 20 24.68 2.31 17.37
N VAL A 21 24.96 1.78 16.18
CA VAL A 21 24.01 0.86 15.52
C VAL A 21 24.11 -0.47 16.25
N PRO A 22 23.02 -1.06 16.76
CA PRO A 22 23.05 -2.34 17.45
C PRO A 22 23.41 -3.48 16.47
N ASP A 23 24.07 -4.53 16.97
CA ASP A 23 24.43 -5.70 16.16
C ASP A 23 23.21 -6.54 15.76
N SER A 24 22.11 -6.41 16.51
CA SER A 24 20.83 -7.09 16.27
C SER A 24 19.64 -6.22 16.65
N TYR A 25 18.47 -6.56 16.12
CA TYR A 25 17.19 -5.89 16.38
C TYR A 25 16.01 -6.84 16.18
N ARG A 26 14.85 -6.53 16.72
CA ARG A 26 13.64 -7.34 16.51
C ARG A 26 12.95 -6.97 15.22
N GLY A 27 12.55 -7.98 14.46
CA GLY A 27 11.79 -7.84 13.22
C GLY A 27 10.71 -8.90 13.07
N VAL A 28 9.69 -8.55 12.31
CA VAL A 28 8.65 -9.48 11.88
C VAL A 28 9.15 -10.23 10.66
N LEU A 29 9.15 -11.54 10.73
CA LEU A 29 9.71 -12.38 9.68
C LEU A 29 8.90 -13.64 9.41
N VAL A 30 9.11 -14.22 8.23
CA VAL A 30 8.79 -15.60 7.89
C VAL A 30 10.07 -16.41 7.76
N ARG A 31 9.99 -17.73 7.96
CA ARG A 31 11.15 -18.63 7.90
C ARG A 31 11.12 -19.50 6.64
N ARG A 32 12.29 -19.75 6.08
CA ARG A 32 12.43 -20.53 4.83
C ARG A 32 12.01 -22.00 5.01
N ASP A 33 12.23 -22.57 6.18
CA ASP A 33 11.87 -23.97 6.51
C ASP A 33 10.39 -24.17 6.82
N GLU A 34 9.58 -23.08 6.86
CA GLU A 34 8.14 -23.15 7.10
C GLU A 34 7.28 -22.99 5.83
N GLN A 35 7.89 -22.97 4.63
CA GLN A 35 7.17 -22.71 3.39
C GLN A 35 5.99 -23.68 3.13
N ASP A 36 6.08 -24.90 3.66
CA ASP A 36 5.07 -25.95 3.47
C ASP A 36 4.01 -26.00 4.61
N VAL A 37 4.06 -25.04 5.57
CA VAL A 37 3.17 -25.03 6.75
C VAL A 37 1.68 -25.00 6.40
N PHE A 38 1.35 -24.51 5.20
CA PHE A 38 -0.02 -24.39 4.69
C PHE A 38 -0.30 -25.33 3.51
N GLU A 39 0.54 -26.35 3.27
CA GLU A 39 0.34 -27.27 2.16
C GLU A 39 -1.05 -27.93 2.23
N GLY A 40 -1.77 -27.96 1.10
CA GLY A 40 -3.11 -28.51 1.00
C GLY A 40 -4.25 -27.67 1.55
N LEU A 41 -3.97 -26.51 2.18
CA LEU A 41 -5.03 -25.61 2.68
C LEU A 41 -5.46 -24.61 1.60
N PRO A 42 -6.78 -24.36 1.47
CA PRO A 42 -7.28 -23.24 0.67
C PRO A 42 -6.78 -21.90 1.21
N THR A 43 -6.57 -20.91 0.32
CA THR A 43 -6.08 -19.57 0.69
C THR A 43 -6.81 -18.98 1.89
N LYS A 44 -8.14 -19.06 1.93
CA LYS A 44 -8.97 -18.48 3.00
C LYS A 44 -8.76 -19.12 4.38
N GLU A 45 -8.24 -20.34 4.43
CA GLU A 45 -7.99 -21.10 5.66
C GLU A 45 -6.56 -20.94 6.19
N LYS A 46 -5.67 -20.36 5.39
CA LYS A 46 -4.30 -20.06 5.80
C LYS A 46 -4.28 -18.93 6.82
N ASP A 47 -3.70 -19.17 7.96
CA ASP A 47 -3.68 -18.22 9.09
C ASP A 47 -2.28 -17.61 9.23
N PRO A 48 -2.11 -16.30 8.93
CA PRO A 48 -0.83 -15.59 9.05
C PRO A 48 -0.15 -15.70 10.43
N ARG A 49 -0.92 -15.94 11.49
CA ARG A 49 -0.38 -16.07 12.86
C ARG A 49 0.52 -17.31 13.04
N ARG A 50 0.43 -18.27 12.12
CA ARG A 50 1.24 -19.50 12.17
C ARG A 50 2.64 -19.34 11.59
N SER A 51 2.87 -18.30 10.81
CA SER A 51 4.09 -18.13 10.01
C SER A 51 4.78 -16.77 10.19
N LEU A 52 4.08 -15.78 10.77
CA LEU A 52 4.70 -14.51 11.15
C LEU A 52 5.26 -14.62 12.57
N HIS A 53 6.55 -14.38 12.69
CA HIS A 53 7.29 -14.43 13.94
C HIS A 53 7.92 -13.06 14.24
N VAL A 54 8.00 -12.69 15.51
CA VAL A 54 8.79 -11.54 15.97
C VAL A 54 10.06 -12.08 16.60
N GLU A 55 11.18 -11.87 15.93
CA GLU A 55 12.47 -12.46 16.35
C GLU A 55 13.60 -11.45 16.26
N GLU A 56 14.67 -11.74 16.98
CA GLU A 56 15.93 -11.00 16.87
C GLU A 56 16.70 -11.44 15.63
N VAL A 57 17.10 -10.47 14.82
CA VAL A 57 17.86 -10.67 13.58
C VAL A 57 19.10 -9.80 13.58
N ALA A 58 20.14 -10.24 12.88
CA ALA A 58 21.36 -9.47 12.72
C ALA A 58 21.14 -8.21 11.90
N THR A 59 21.73 -7.10 12.33
CA THR A 59 21.71 -5.86 11.58
C THR A 59 22.51 -6.03 10.28
N PRO A 60 21.90 -5.73 9.11
CA PRO A 60 22.60 -5.88 7.84
C PRO A 60 23.69 -4.83 7.66
N GLU A 61 24.74 -5.21 6.95
CA GLU A 61 25.78 -4.27 6.56
C GLU A 61 25.22 -3.16 5.66
N LEU A 62 25.59 -1.91 5.99
CA LEU A 62 25.16 -0.73 5.25
C LEU A 62 26.03 -0.53 4.01
N GLY A 63 25.44 -0.63 2.84
CA GLY A 63 26.08 -0.45 1.55
C GLY A 63 26.00 0.98 0.98
N PRO A 64 26.66 1.23 -0.16
CA PRO A 64 26.55 2.49 -0.88
C PRO A 64 25.09 2.79 -1.29
N GLY A 65 24.69 4.06 -1.17
CA GLY A 65 23.34 4.49 -1.54
C GLY A 65 22.20 4.03 -0.62
N GLU A 66 22.54 3.28 0.44
CA GLU A 66 21.56 2.76 1.41
C GLU A 66 21.43 3.66 2.66
N ALA A 67 20.38 3.44 3.40
CA ALA A 67 20.15 4.04 4.72
C ALA A 67 19.58 3.00 5.70
N VAL A 68 20.03 3.07 6.96
CA VAL A 68 19.38 2.38 8.08
C VAL A 68 18.44 3.37 8.75
N VAL A 69 17.18 2.96 8.89
CA VAL A 69 16.13 3.75 9.53
C VAL A 69 15.71 3.09 10.83
N ALA A 70 15.68 3.85 11.92
CA ALA A 70 15.02 3.46 13.17
C ALA A 70 13.51 3.62 12.97
N VAL A 71 12.79 2.51 12.91
CA VAL A 71 11.37 2.48 12.54
C VAL A 71 10.51 2.69 13.78
N MET A 72 9.75 3.75 13.82
CA MET A 72 8.82 4.03 14.92
C MET A 72 7.48 3.32 14.72
N ALA A 73 6.99 3.29 13.48
CA ALA A 73 5.78 2.56 13.10
C ALA A 73 5.86 2.08 11.64
N SER A 74 5.08 1.06 11.35
CA SER A 74 4.88 0.47 10.02
C SER A 74 3.39 0.23 9.77
N SER A 75 3.04 -0.42 8.67
CA SER A 75 1.66 -0.84 8.39
C SER A 75 1.60 -2.14 7.61
N VAL A 76 0.46 -2.83 7.72
CA VAL A 76 0.23 -4.08 6.98
C VAL A 76 -0.32 -3.76 5.60
N ASN A 77 0.31 -4.32 4.57
CA ASN A 77 -0.17 -4.36 3.19
C ASN A 77 -0.56 -5.78 2.79
N TYR A 78 -1.28 -5.94 1.69
CA TYR A 78 -1.69 -7.27 1.26
C TYR A 78 -0.49 -8.15 0.82
N ASN A 79 0.61 -7.54 0.37
CA ASN A 79 1.85 -8.27 0.10
C ASN A 79 2.46 -8.90 1.37
N THR A 80 2.29 -8.28 2.54
CA THR A 80 2.65 -8.89 3.83
C THR A 80 1.81 -10.13 4.10
N VAL A 81 0.51 -10.08 3.81
CA VAL A 81 -0.38 -11.25 3.90
C VAL A 81 0.09 -12.34 2.94
N TRP A 82 0.34 -12.01 1.67
CA TRP A 82 0.85 -13.00 0.70
C TRP A 82 2.15 -13.65 1.14
N THR A 83 3.11 -12.85 1.63
CA THR A 83 4.37 -13.40 2.16
C THR A 83 4.10 -14.38 3.29
N SER A 84 3.20 -14.02 4.22
CA SER A 84 2.89 -14.82 5.40
C SER A 84 2.21 -16.15 5.08
N ILE A 85 1.45 -16.23 4.00
CA ILE A 85 0.76 -17.45 3.56
C ILE A 85 1.47 -18.17 2.40
N PHE A 86 2.66 -17.68 2.02
CA PHE A 86 3.49 -18.19 0.93
C PHE A 86 2.78 -18.27 -0.42
N GLU A 87 1.96 -17.25 -0.74
CA GLU A 87 1.19 -17.16 -1.99
C GLU A 87 1.46 -15.87 -2.77
N PRO A 88 1.27 -15.90 -4.12
CA PRO A 88 1.06 -17.09 -4.96
C PRO A 88 2.33 -17.95 -5.09
N VAL A 89 3.47 -17.39 -4.68
CA VAL A 89 4.77 -18.06 -4.61
C VAL A 89 5.52 -17.58 -3.38
N SER A 90 6.40 -18.42 -2.85
CA SER A 90 7.25 -18.03 -1.73
C SER A 90 8.22 -16.90 -2.12
N THR A 91 8.31 -15.88 -1.27
CA THR A 91 9.21 -14.74 -1.47
C THR A 91 10.70 -15.12 -1.41
N PHE A 92 11.05 -16.24 -0.82
CA PHE A 92 12.44 -16.75 -0.79
C PHE A 92 13.03 -16.97 -2.18
N GLY A 93 12.21 -17.26 -3.18
CA GLY A 93 12.65 -17.32 -4.58
C GLY A 93 13.07 -15.96 -5.14
N PHE A 94 12.44 -14.86 -4.71
CA PHE A 94 12.83 -13.50 -5.05
C PHE A 94 14.14 -13.11 -4.36
N LEU A 95 14.26 -13.39 -3.05
CA LEU A 95 15.45 -13.09 -2.28
C LEU A 95 16.68 -13.83 -2.83
N ALA A 96 16.54 -15.11 -3.18
CA ALA A 96 17.61 -15.90 -3.76
C ALA A 96 18.07 -15.37 -5.14
N ARG A 97 17.13 -14.89 -5.97
CA ARG A 97 17.48 -14.25 -7.24
C ARG A 97 18.17 -12.90 -7.04
N TYR A 98 17.66 -12.09 -6.12
CA TYR A 98 18.24 -10.80 -5.79
C TYR A 98 19.65 -10.95 -5.21
N GLY A 99 19.84 -11.88 -4.27
CA GLY A 99 21.15 -12.14 -3.65
C GLY A 99 22.25 -12.59 -4.62
N LYS A 100 21.89 -13.04 -5.83
CA LYS A 100 22.83 -13.45 -6.88
C LYS A 100 23.31 -12.33 -7.80
N LEU A 101 22.73 -11.13 -7.71
CA LEU A 101 23.04 -10.04 -8.64
C LEU A 101 24.42 -9.43 -8.37
N SER A 102 24.83 -9.31 -7.11
CA SER A 102 26.13 -8.71 -6.72
C SER A 102 26.54 -9.12 -5.31
N GLU A 103 27.78 -8.83 -4.93
CA GLU A 103 28.25 -9.00 -3.55
C GLU A 103 27.41 -8.18 -2.54
N LEU A 104 26.97 -6.97 -2.93
CA LEU A 104 26.17 -6.09 -2.07
C LEU A 104 24.78 -6.64 -1.80
N THR A 105 24.23 -7.42 -2.72
CA THR A 105 22.85 -7.97 -2.59
C THR A 105 22.82 -9.33 -1.91
N LYS A 106 23.96 -10.02 -1.73
CA LYS A 106 24.03 -11.34 -1.06
C LYS A 106 23.38 -11.35 0.32
N LYS A 107 23.48 -10.25 1.06
CA LYS A 107 22.89 -10.08 2.40
C LYS A 107 21.37 -10.28 2.44
N HIS A 108 20.67 -10.20 1.30
CA HIS A 108 19.22 -10.39 1.24
C HIS A 108 18.80 -11.87 1.17
N ASP A 109 19.67 -12.79 0.77
CA ASP A 109 19.39 -14.23 0.68
C ASP A 109 19.69 -14.94 1.99
N LEU A 110 18.78 -14.84 2.94
CA LEU A 110 18.88 -15.39 4.29
C LEU A 110 17.85 -16.50 4.51
N PRO A 111 18.00 -17.33 5.58
CA PRO A 111 17.00 -18.33 5.95
C PRO A 111 15.69 -17.71 6.50
N TYR A 112 15.64 -16.40 6.65
CA TYR A 112 14.46 -15.63 7.07
C TYR A 112 14.25 -14.42 6.17
N HIS A 113 13.01 -13.93 6.14
CA HIS A 113 12.62 -12.73 5.41
C HIS A 113 11.93 -11.75 6.37
N VAL A 114 12.59 -10.64 6.70
CA VAL A 114 11.99 -9.52 7.46
C VAL A 114 11.08 -8.74 6.51
N VAL A 115 9.79 -8.74 6.80
CA VAL A 115 8.73 -8.25 5.92
C VAL A 115 8.37 -6.78 6.18
N GLY A 116 7.49 -6.23 5.34
CA GLY A 116 6.92 -4.88 5.47
C GLY A 116 7.43 -3.90 4.43
N SER A 117 6.49 -3.22 3.76
CA SER A 117 6.75 -2.30 2.64
C SER A 117 6.36 -0.86 2.96
N ASP A 118 6.10 -0.56 4.22
CA ASP A 118 5.83 0.78 4.75
C ASP A 118 6.66 1.03 6.01
N LEU A 119 7.04 2.27 6.24
CA LEU A 119 7.58 2.74 7.52
C LEU A 119 7.40 4.25 7.70
N ALA A 120 7.40 4.67 8.96
CA ALA A 120 7.74 6.01 9.42
C ALA A 120 8.78 5.91 10.53
N GLY A 121 9.83 6.71 10.44
CA GLY A 121 10.94 6.59 11.39
C GLY A 121 11.97 7.70 11.23
N VAL A 122 13.15 7.45 11.79
CA VAL A 122 14.27 8.40 11.80
C VAL A 122 15.50 7.75 11.16
N VAL A 123 16.16 8.45 10.25
CA VAL A 123 17.42 8.00 9.65
C VAL A 123 18.46 7.85 10.74
N LEU A 124 18.99 6.63 10.91
CA LEU A 124 20.04 6.32 11.89
C LEU A 124 21.42 6.44 11.28
N ARG A 125 21.59 5.91 10.05
CA ARG A 125 22.86 5.96 9.29
C ARG A 125 22.56 6.04 7.81
N VAL A 126 23.55 6.59 7.09
CA VAL A 126 23.55 6.61 5.62
C VAL A 126 24.87 6.04 5.10
N GLY A 127 24.78 5.30 4.02
CA GLY A 127 25.92 4.73 3.34
C GLY A 127 26.66 5.74 2.44
N PRO A 128 27.83 5.34 1.90
CA PRO A 128 28.56 6.18 0.96
C PRO A 128 27.71 6.63 -0.23
N GLY A 129 27.88 7.89 -0.66
CA GLY A 129 27.16 8.46 -1.80
C GLY A 129 25.76 9.02 -1.48
N VAL A 130 25.25 8.86 -0.27
CA VAL A 130 24.00 9.50 0.14
C VAL A 130 24.27 10.95 0.55
N ASN A 131 23.66 11.89 -0.17
CA ASN A 131 23.88 13.33 0.05
C ASN A 131 22.61 14.08 0.53
N LYS A 132 21.43 13.52 0.26
CA LYS A 132 20.15 14.18 0.58
C LYS A 132 19.75 13.99 2.03
N TRP A 133 20.02 12.82 2.58
CA TRP A 133 19.58 12.41 3.91
C TRP A 133 20.74 12.36 4.90
N LYS A 134 20.44 12.60 6.17
CA LYS A 134 21.41 12.52 7.26
C LYS A 134 20.76 11.91 8.50
N PRO A 135 21.56 11.38 9.45
CA PRO A 135 21.04 10.93 10.74
C PRO A 135 20.21 12.03 11.42
N GLY A 136 19.07 11.64 11.98
CA GLY A 136 18.09 12.52 12.63
C GLY A 136 16.98 13.01 11.72
N ASP A 137 17.05 12.80 10.40
CA ASP A 137 15.94 13.16 9.50
C ASP A 137 14.73 12.25 9.73
N GLU A 138 13.55 12.83 9.92
CA GLU A 138 12.28 12.10 10.02
C GLU A 138 11.75 11.77 8.63
N VAL A 139 11.49 10.49 8.39
CA VAL A 139 11.20 9.97 7.05
C VAL A 139 10.05 8.97 7.02
N VAL A 140 9.46 8.85 5.85
CA VAL A 140 8.66 7.71 5.41
C VAL A 140 9.35 7.08 4.19
N ALA A 141 9.05 5.81 3.88
CA ALA A 141 9.67 5.12 2.75
C ALA A 141 8.63 4.72 1.70
N HIS A 142 9.03 4.82 0.43
CA HIS A 142 8.34 4.22 -0.70
C HIS A 142 8.83 2.79 -0.92
N CYS A 143 7.92 1.90 -1.36
CA CYS A 143 8.24 0.48 -1.51
C CYS A 143 9.08 0.12 -2.74
N LEU A 144 9.24 1.01 -3.71
CA LEU A 144 10.05 0.75 -4.90
C LEU A 144 11.55 0.74 -4.57
N SER A 145 12.26 -0.32 -4.95
CA SER A 145 13.70 -0.47 -4.81
C SER A 145 14.34 -0.66 -6.17
N VAL A 146 15.10 0.36 -6.63
CA VAL A 146 15.78 0.43 -7.93
C VAL A 146 17.13 1.12 -7.77
N GLU A 147 18.18 0.68 -8.50
CA GLU A 147 19.53 1.29 -8.48
C GLU A 147 19.66 2.53 -9.39
N LEU A 148 18.76 2.71 -10.36
CA LEU A 148 18.79 3.80 -11.36
C LEU A 148 20.02 3.80 -12.31
N GLU A 149 20.68 2.67 -12.47
CA GLU A 149 21.81 2.53 -13.41
C GLU A 149 21.32 2.24 -14.83
N ASP A 150 20.14 1.60 -14.98
CA ASP A 150 19.56 1.30 -16.29
C ASP A 150 18.84 2.53 -16.85
N PRO A 151 19.19 3.00 -18.06
CA PRO A 151 18.53 4.15 -18.67
C PRO A 151 17.03 3.92 -18.97
N ALA A 152 16.56 2.68 -19.06
CA ALA A 152 15.14 2.36 -19.22
C ALA A 152 14.29 2.84 -18.03
N GLY A 153 14.90 2.96 -16.84
CA GLY A 153 14.24 3.46 -15.63
C GLY A 153 14.28 4.98 -15.44
N HIS A 154 14.88 5.77 -16.33
CA HIS A 154 15.10 7.19 -16.07
C HIS A 154 13.81 8.03 -16.18
N ASP A 155 12.96 7.77 -17.17
CA ASP A 155 11.69 8.49 -17.32
C ASP A 155 10.62 7.95 -16.35
N ASP A 156 10.59 6.62 -16.18
CA ASP A 156 9.68 5.92 -15.28
C ASP A 156 10.44 4.77 -14.60
N THR A 157 10.79 4.96 -13.33
CA THR A 157 11.55 3.96 -12.57
C THR A 157 10.84 2.61 -12.43
N MET A 158 9.52 2.55 -12.69
CA MET A 158 8.79 1.30 -12.78
C MET A 158 9.11 0.48 -14.03
N MET A 159 9.75 1.09 -15.03
CA MET A 159 10.23 0.40 -16.25
C MET A 159 11.62 -0.19 -16.09
N ASP A 160 12.30 0.04 -14.97
CA ASP A 160 13.59 -0.57 -14.70
C ASP A 160 13.46 -2.09 -14.61
N PRO A 161 14.26 -2.87 -15.40
CA PRO A 161 14.17 -4.33 -15.40
C PRO A 161 14.52 -4.98 -14.04
N GLN A 162 15.20 -4.25 -13.17
CA GLN A 162 15.60 -4.70 -11.83
C GLN A 162 14.73 -4.14 -10.72
N GLN A 163 13.60 -3.48 -11.05
CA GLN A 163 12.68 -2.96 -10.06
C GLN A 163 12.17 -4.06 -9.12
N ARG A 164 12.07 -3.75 -7.82
CA ARG A 164 11.62 -4.68 -6.77
C ARG A 164 10.75 -3.98 -5.75
N ILE A 165 9.93 -4.77 -5.08
CA ILE A 165 9.17 -4.32 -3.91
C ILE A 165 10.04 -4.55 -2.67
N TRP A 166 10.42 -3.48 -2.00
CA TRP A 166 11.10 -3.54 -0.73
C TRP A 166 10.24 -4.23 0.35
N GLY A 167 10.86 -5.13 1.12
CA GLY A 167 10.17 -5.91 2.15
C GLY A 167 9.25 -7.02 1.62
N PHE A 168 9.28 -7.28 0.30
CA PHE A 168 8.58 -8.38 -0.37
C PHE A 168 9.51 -9.13 -1.33
N GLU A 169 10.22 -8.43 -2.23
CA GLU A 169 11.21 -8.99 -3.15
C GLU A 169 12.65 -8.72 -2.68
N THR A 170 12.81 -7.89 -1.63
CA THR A 170 14.07 -7.68 -0.90
C THR A 170 13.84 -7.90 0.59
N ASN A 171 14.90 -8.22 1.33
CA ASN A 171 14.85 -8.43 2.78
C ASN A 171 14.95 -7.09 3.54
N PHE A 172 14.84 -7.12 4.89
CA PHE A 172 14.98 -6.02 5.82
C PHE A 172 13.90 -4.95 5.69
N GLY A 173 12.63 -5.41 5.63
CA GLY A 173 11.45 -4.56 5.52
C GLY A 173 11.13 -3.73 6.77
N GLY A 174 10.05 -2.95 6.68
CA GLY A 174 9.67 -1.95 7.67
C GLY A 174 8.90 -2.45 8.90
N LEU A 175 8.45 -3.71 8.92
CA LEU A 175 7.85 -4.31 10.12
C LEU A 175 8.95 -4.80 11.08
N ALA A 176 9.76 -3.87 11.57
CA ALA A 176 10.93 -4.16 12.40
C ALA A 176 11.36 -2.90 13.16
N GLU A 177 12.23 -3.05 14.17
CA GLU A 177 12.81 -1.91 14.89
C GLU A 177 13.82 -1.12 14.04
N LEU A 178 14.53 -1.81 13.13
CA LEU A 178 15.40 -1.19 12.13
C LEU A 178 15.04 -1.71 10.74
N ALA A 179 15.19 -0.85 9.73
CA ALA A 179 14.99 -1.22 8.32
C ALA A 179 16.18 -0.75 7.48
N LEU A 180 16.50 -1.53 6.43
CA LEU A 180 17.47 -1.15 5.41
C LEU A 180 16.73 -0.76 4.14
N VAL A 181 16.94 0.46 3.67
CA VAL A 181 16.32 1.00 2.45
C VAL A 181 17.36 1.62 1.54
N LYS A 182 17.04 1.77 0.25
CA LYS A 182 17.80 2.67 -0.61
C LYS A 182 17.44 4.12 -0.29
N SER A 183 18.40 5.02 -0.33
CA SER A 183 18.17 6.43 0.01
C SER A 183 17.14 7.13 -0.90
N ASN A 184 16.97 6.65 -2.15
CA ASN A 184 15.97 7.15 -3.08
C ASN A 184 14.52 6.73 -2.73
N GLN A 185 14.33 5.75 -1.82
CA GLN A 185 13.02 5.37 -1.31
C GLN A 185 12.50 6.36 -0.25
N LEU A 186 13.37 7.15 0.36
CA LEU A 186 13.01 8.01 1.47
C LEU A 186 12.29 9.28 1.01
N MET A 187 11.29 9.67 1.78
CA MET A 187 10.52 10.91 1.64
C MET A 187 10.39 11.56 3.02
N PRO A 188 10.20 12.90 3.10
CA PRO A 188 10.00 13.55 4.38
C PRO A 188 8.71 13.07 5.04
N LYS A 189 8.74 12.81 6.33
CA LYS A 189 7.54 12.50 7.11
C LYS A 189 6.68 13.77 7.21
N PRO A 190 5.37 13.72 6.91
CA PRO A 190 4.47 14.86 7.14
C PRO A 190 4.44 15.25 8.62
N GLY A 191 4.78 16.50 8.93
CA GLY A 191 5.01 16.96 10.30
C GLY A 191 3.75 16.98 11.19
N HIS A 192 2.57 17.02 10.62
CA HIS A 192 1.29 17.03 11.34
C HIS A 192 0.77 15.64 11.71
N LEU A 193 1.42 14.56 11.24
CA LEU A 193 1.03 13.19 11.51
C LEU A 193 1.86 12.56 12.61
N THR A 194 1.24 11.66 13.36
CA THR A 194 1.93 10.73 14.26
C THR A 194 2.75 9.71 13.47
N TRP A 195 3.54 8.88 14.15
CA TRP A 195 4.35 7.86 13.47
C TRP A 195 3.48 6.84 12.72
N GLU A 196 2.46 6.29 13.39
CA GLU A 196 1.57 5.29 12.84
C GLU A 196 0.69 5.86 11.70
N GLU A 197 0.27 7.11 11.79
CA GLU A 197 -0.48 7.80 10.74
C GLU A 197 0.40 8.07 9.52
N ALA A 198 1.66 8.43 9.72
CA ALA A 198 2.60 8.70 8.63
C ALA A 198 3.06 7.39 7.94
N ALA A 199 3.13 6.28 8.66
CA ALA A 199 3.50 4.98 8.12
C ALA A 199 2.40 4.36 7.24
N ALA A 200 1.13 4.67 7.49
CA ALA A 200 0.00 4.00 6.84
C ALA A 200 -0.14 4.26 5.32
N PRO A 201 0.11 5.47 4.78
CA PRO A 201 -0.14 5.80 3.38
C PRO A 201 0.84 5.18 2.39
N GLY A 202 2.09 4.97 2.73
CA GLY A 202 3.24 4.76 1.83
C GLY A 202 2.92 4.05 0.53
N LEU A 203 2.72 2.74 0.58
CA LEU A 203 2.46 1.92 -0.60
C LEU A 203 1.11 2.25 -1.26
N VAL A 204 0.02 2.33 -0.48
CA VAL A 204 -1.34 2.43 -1.05
C VAL A 204 -1.65 3.81 -1.62
N ASN A 205 -1.15 4.89 -1.01
CA ASN A 205 -1.33 6.25 -1.50
C ASN A 205 -0.58 6.47 -2.82
N SER A 206 0.67 6.02 -2.91
CA SER A 206 1.45 6.11 -4.15
C SER A 206 0.88 5.24 -5.26
N THR A 207 0.40 4.02 -4.94
CA THR A 207 -0.27 3.14 -5.90
C THR A 207 -1.54 3.77 -6.44
N ALA A 208 -2.39 4.34 -5.57
CA ALA A 208 -3.61 5.03 -6.00
C ALA A 208 -3.28 6.26 -6.88
N TYR A 209 -2.23 6.99 -6.55
CA TYR A 209 -1.78 8.14 -7.33
C TYR A 209 -1.36 7.73 -8.75
N ARG A 210 -0.48 6.73 -8.87
CA ARG A 210 -0.08 6.22 -10.20
C ARG A 210 -1.27 5.70 -10.97
N GLN A 211 -2.09 4.87 -10.35
CA GLN A 211 -3.22 4.22 -11.02
C GLN A 211 -4.26 5.22 -11.51
N LEU A 212 -4.58 6.24 -10.72
CA LEU A 212 -5.68 7.17 -11.02
C LEU A 212 -5.21 8.49 -11.63
N VAL A 213 -4.22 9.14 -11.01
CA VAL A 213 -3.85 10.54 -11.30
C VAL A 213 -2.76 10.64 -12.37
N SER A 214 -1.74 9.80 -12.28
CA SER A 214 -0.58 9.83 -13.16
C SER A 214 -0.95 9.57 -14.64
N HIS A 215 -0.20 10.18 -15.55
CA HIS A 215 -0.27 9.87 -16.98
C HIS A 215 0.16 8.43 -17.32
N ASN A 216 0.88 7.77 -16.42
CA ASN A 216 1.24 6.36 -16.51
C ASN A 216 0.09 5.42 -16.15
N GLY A 217 -0.98 5.93 -15.56
CA GLY A 217 -2.21 5.21 -15.23
C GLY A 217 -3.41 5.72 -16.04
N ALA A 218 -4.52 5.98 -15.34
CA ALA A 218 -5.76 6.44 -15.99
C ALA A 218 -5.72 7.91 -16.42
N ASN A 219 -4.80 8.71 -15.89
CA ASN A 219 -4.66 10.14 -16.19
C ASN A 219 -5.97 10.92 -15.97
N MET A 220 -6.58 10.72 -14.80
CA MET A 220 -7.84 11.34 -14.40
C MET A 220 -7.88 12.84 -14.65
N LYS A 221 -8.99 13.31 -15.16
CA LYS A 221 -9.26 14.73 -15.38
C LYS A 221 -10.35 15.23 -14.44
N GLN A 222 -10.32 16.53 -14.21
CA GLN A 222 -11.40 17.23 -13.55
C GLN A 222 -12.73 16.98 -14.29
N GLY A 223 -13.77 16.60 -13.56
CA GLY A 223 -15.09 16.27 -14.10
C GLY A 223 -15.26 14.82 -14.55
N ASP A 224 -14.20 13.99 -14.56
CA ASP A 224 -14.34 12.56 -14.88
C ASP A 224 -15.21 11.84 -13.85
N THR A 225 -16.08 10.96 -14.30
CA THR A 225 -16.79 9.98 -13.44
C THR A 225 -15.89 8.78 -13.22
N VAL A 226 -15.60 8.45 -11.97
CA VAL A 226 -14.67 7.37 -11.58
C VAL A 226 -15.40 6.31 -10.76
N LEU A 227 -15.59 5.11 -11.31
CA LEU A 227 -16.08 3.97 -10.54
C LEU A 227 -14.92 3.39 -9.73
N ILE A 228 -15.07 3.33 -8.40
CA ILE A 228 -14.02 2.84 -7.48
C ILE A 228 -14.54 1.60 -6.76
N TRP A 229 -13.96 0.43 -7.08
CA TRP A 229 -14.23 -0.80 -6.34
C TRP A 229 -13.54 -0.77 -4.99
N GLY A 230 -14.21 -1.29 -3.95
CA GLY A 230 -13.64 -1.34 -2.61
C GLY A 230 -13.23 0.02 -2.04
N ALA A 231 -14.08 1.03 -2.26
CA ALA A 231 -13.78 2.45 -2.00
C ALA A 231 -13.43 2.81 -0.55
N SER A 232 -13.73 1.96 0.42
CA SER A 232 -13.39 2.14 1.84
C SER A 232 -12.14 1.35 2.28
N GLY A 233 -11.57 0.53 1.41
CA GLY A 233 -10.39 -0.29 1.70
C GLY A 233 -9.09 0.50 1.65
N GLY A 234 -7.95 -0.18 1.91
CA GLY A 234 -6.64 0.44 1.95
C GLY A 234 -6.31 1.25 0.70
N LEU A 235 -6.50 0.67 -0.48
CA LEU A 235 -6.24 1.34 -1.76
C LEU A 235 -7.39 2.27 -2.19
N GLY A 236 -8.63 1.78 -2.13
CA GLY A 236 -9.80 2.50 -2.60
C GLY A 236 -10.10 3.78 -1.82
N SER A 237 -9.77 3.84 -0.53
CA SER A 237 -9.96 5.03 0.28
C SER A 237 -9.06 6.20 -0.15
N TYR A 238 -7.84 5.92 -0.60
CA TYR A 238 -6.97 6.95 -1.19
C TYR A 238 -7.43 7.35 -2.58
N ALA A 239 -7.85 6.40 -3.42
CA ALA A 239 -8.43 6.71 -4.73
C ALA A 239 -9.68 7.59 -4.61
N THR A 240 -10.55 7.32 -3.63
CA THR A 240 -11.75 8.13 -3.34
C THR A 240 -11.38 9.57 -2.97
N GLN A 241 -10.40 9.76 -2.06
CA GLN A 241 -9.92 11.09 -1.70
C GLN A 241 -9.28 11.81 -2.88
N MET A 242 -8.48 11.11 -3.70
CA MET A 242 -7.84 11.70 -4.88
C MET A 242 -8.85 12.14 -5.93
N ALA A 243 -9.90 11.34 -6.16
CA ALA A 243 -10.98 11.70 -7.08
C ALA A 243 -11.69 12.99 -6.60
N LEU A 244 -12.07 13.04 -5.32
CA LEU A 244 -12.70 14.23 -4.73
C LEU A 244 -11.78 15.46 -4.79
N ASN A 245 -10.54 15.32 -4.34
CA ASN A 245 -9.57 16.41 -4.33
C ASN A 245 -9.23 16.89 -5.73
N GLY A 246 -9.22 16.00 -6.73
CA GLY A 246 -8.95 16.32 -8.14
C GLY A 246 -10.15 16.86 -8.91
N GLY A 247 -11.31 17.02 -8.28
CA GLY A 247 -12.53 17.51 -8.94
C GLY A 247 -13.20 16.48 -9.85
N ALA A 248 -12.92 15.20 -9.68
CA ALA A 248 -13.65 14.11 -10.32
C ALA A 248 -14.86 13.70 -9.48
N ILE A 249 -15.72 12.87 -10.05
CA ILE A 249 -16.98 12.40 -9.45
C ILE A 249 -16.84 10.91 -9.13
N PRO A 250 -16.50 10.53 -7.87
CA PRO A 250 -16.38 9.13 -7.52
C PRO A 250 -17.74 8.46 -7.36
N VAL A 251 -17.92 7.30 -7.99
CA VAL A 251 -18.97 6.34 -7.74
C VAL A 251 -18.36 5.21 -6.91
N CYS A 252 -18.60 5.21 -5.61
CA CYS A 252 -17.95 4.33 -4.66
C CYS A 252 -18.70 3.03 -4.50
N VAL A 253 -18.07 1.89 -4.79
CA VAL A 253 -18.62 0.56 -4.54
C VAL A 253 -18.05 -0.01 -3.25
N VAL A 254 -18.92 -0.36 -2.33
CA VAL A 254 -18.60 -0.92 -1.01
C VAL A 254 -19.40 -2.20 -0.75
N SER A 255 -19.10 -2.91 0.34
CA SER A 255 -19.70 -4.22 0.65
C SER A 255 -20.49 -4.26 1.96
N SER A 256 -20.72 -3.12 2.61
CA SER A 256 -21.59 -3.03 3.79
C SER A 256 -22.07 -1.60 4.04
N PRO A 257 -23.14 -1.43 4.85
CA PRO A 257 -23.63 -0.10 5.26
C PRO A 257 -22.56 0.72 6.01
N GLU A 258 -21.77 0.09 6.88
CA GLU A 258 -20.69 0.76 7.64
C GLU A 258 -19.63 1.31 6.69
N LYS A 259 -19.26 0.54 5.67
CA LYS A 259 -18.31 0.96 4.62
C LYS A 259 -18.90 2.08 3.76
N ALA A 260 -20.19 2.07 3.50
CA ALA A 260 -20.88 3.15 2.81
C ALA A 260 -20.84 4.45 3.61
N GLU A 261 -21.03 4.37 4.93
CA GLU A 261 -20.98 5.54 5.80
C GLU A 261 -19.59 6.17 5.82
N ILE A 262 -18.52 5.37 5.86
CA ILE A 262 -17.14 5.90 5.81
C ILE A 262 -16.87 6.70 4.53
N VAL A 263 -17.25 6.18 3.35
CA VAL A 263 -17.00 6.90 2.10
C VAL A 263 -17.86 8.16 2.00
N ARG A 264 -19.06 8.18 2.57
CA ARG A 264 -19.88 9.40 2.69
C ARG A 264 -19.20 10.44 3.59
N ARG A 265 -18.63 10.02 4.71
CA ARG A 265 -17.87 10.90 5.60
C ARG A 265 -16.61 11.47 4.93
N MET A 266 -16.06 10.81 3.90
CA MET A 266 -15.01 11.37 3.06
C MET A 266 -15.52 12.45 2.09
N GLY A 267 -16.85 12.56 1.89
CA GLY A 267 -17.46 13.49 0.96
C GLY A 267 -18.00 12.84 -0.33
N ALA A 268 -17.94 11.51 -0.46
CA ALA A 268 -18.49 10.82 -1.62
C ALA A 268 -20.02 10.71 -1.51
N GLU A 269 -20.75 11.25 -2.48
CA GLU A 269 -22.21 11.25 -2.50
C GLU A 269 -22.79 10.02 -3.22
N LEU A 270 -22.09 9.52 -4.24
CA LEU A 270 -22.55 8.41 -5.08
C LEU A 270 -21.98 7.09 -4.56
N VAL A 271 -22.81 6.33 -3.85
CA VAL A 271 -22.39 5.10 -3.17
C VAL A 271 -23.29 3.94 -3.56
N ILE A 272 -22.68 2.81 -3.89
CA ILE A 272 -23.33 1.52 -4.17
C ILE A 272 -22.87 0.52 -3.11
N ASP A 273 -23.76 0.08 -2.25
CA ASP A 273 -23.54 -1.09 -1.39
C ASP A 273 -23.89 -2.36 -2.18
N ARG A 274 -22.85 -3.03 -2.72
CA ARG A 274 -23.07 -4.21 -3.57
C ARG A 274 -23.72 -5.38 -2.85
N SER A 275 -23.56 -5.48 -1.53
CA SER A 275 -24.18 -6.54 -0.73
C SER A 275 -25.66 -6.28 -0.51
N ALA A 276 -26.02 -5.05 -0.18
CA ALA A 276 -27.43 -4.65 -0.05
C ALA A 276 -28.17 -4.73 -1.39
N GLU A 277 -27.54 -4.35 -2.48
CA GLU A 277 -28.10 -4.48 -3.84
C GLU A 277 -28.11 -5.94 -4.33
N GLY A 278 -27.37 -6.85 -3.69
CA GLY A 278 -27.34 -8.29 -4.01
C GLY A 278 -26.72 -8.62 -5.36
N TYR A 279 -25.72 -7.85 -5.82
CA TYR A 279 -25.04 -8.14 -7.11
C TYR A 279 -24.34 -9.49 -7.10
N ARG A 280 -24.57 -10.30 -8.16
CA ARG A 280 -23.91 -11.56 -8.44
C ARG A 280 -23.47 -11.60 -9.88
N PHE A 281 -22.23 -11.17 -10.15
CA PHE A 281 -21.70 -11.10 -11.50
C PHE A 281 -21.36 -12.47 -12.12
N TRP A 282 -21.34 -13.52 -11.30
CA TRP A 282 -21.09 -14.89 -11.71
C TRP A 282 -22.29 -15.76 -11.32
N LYS A 283 -22.82 -16.55 -12.28
CA LYS A 283 -23.86 -17.55 -12.04
C LYS A 283 -23.25 -18.77 -11.33
N ASP A 284 -22.06 -19.16 -11.77
CA ASP A 284 -21.25 -20.26 -11.24
C ASP A 284 -19.75 -19.95 -11.43
N GLU A 285 -18.88 -20.93 -11.23
CA GLU A 285 -17.42 -20.76 -11.36
C GLU A 285 -16.95 -20.46 -12.80
N HIS A 286 -17.79 -20.68 -13.82
CA HIS A 286 -17.40 -20.59 -15.22
C HIS A 286 -18.17 -19.54 -16.01
N GLU A 287 -19.41 -19.24 -15.61
CA GLU A 287 -20.31 -18.36 -16.37
C GLU A 287 -20.62 -17.06 -15.63
N GLN A 288 -20.31 -15.93 -16.28
CA GLN A 288 -20.70 -14.61 -15.79
C GLN A 288 -22.15 -14.29 -16.17
N ASP A 289 -22.79 -13.38 -15.42
CA ASP A 289 -24.14 -12.91 -15.69
C ASP A 289 -24.16 -11.48 -16.27
N PRO A 290 -24.27 -11.33 -17.60
CA PRO A 290 -24.34 -10.00 -18.22
C PRO A 290 -25.56 -9.18 -17.79
N LYS A 291 -26.63 -9.79 -17.27
CA LYS A 291 -27.78 -9.05 -16.75
C LYS A 291 -27.42 -8.26 -15.49
N GLU A 292 -26.53 -8.83 -14.68
CA GLU A 292 -26.02 -8.13 -13.50
C GLU A 292 -25.10 -6.96 -13.88
N TRP A 293 -24.33 -7.08 -14.96
CA TRP A 293 -23.56 -5.95 -15.49
C TRP A 293 -24.47 -4.80 -15.97
N GLN A 294 -25.57 -5.14 -16.67
CA GLN A 294 -26.59 -4.17 -17.12
C GLN A 294 -27.26 -3.49 -15.94
N ARG A 295 -27.59 -4.26 -14.89
CA ARG A 295 -28.19 -3.74 -13.66
C ARG A 295 -27.24 -2.75 -12.94
N LEU A 296 -25.95 -3.09 -12.84
CA LEU A 296 -24.94 -2.19 -12.30
C LEU A 296 -24.80 -0.91 -13.13
N GLY A 297 -24.71 -1.03 -14.47
CA GLY A 297 -24.61 0.12 -15.35
C GLY A 297 -25.84 1.03 -15.27
N LYS A 298 -27.06 0.46 -15.14
CA LYS A 298 -28.28 1.23 -14.91
C LYS A 298 -28.20 2.01 -13.59
N LYS A 299 -27.77 1.35 -12.51
CA LYS A 299 -27.62 1.99 -11.19
C LYS A 299 -26.59 3.14 -11.24
N ILE A 300 -25.47 2.95 -11.92
CA ILE A 300 -24.44 4.01 -12.09
C ILE A 300 -25.08 5.22 -12.80
N ARG A 301 -25.76 5.02 -13.92
CA ARG A 301 -26.42 6.11 -14.66
C ARG A 301 -27.52 6.80 -13.86
N GLU A 302 -28.26 6.08 -13.03
CA GLU A 302 -29.25 6.66 -12.12
C GLU A 302 -28.59 7.61 -11.11
N LEU A 303 -27.42 7.23 -10.57
CA LEU A 303 -26.67 8.03 -9.62
C LEU A 303 -25.99 9.25 -10.26
N THR A 304 -25.46 9.09 -11.47
CA THR A 304 -24.67 10.11 -12.16
C THR A 304 -25.50 11.07 -13.02
N GLY A 305 -26.80 10.83 -13.14
CA GLY A 305 -27.65 11.62 -14.04
C GLY A 305 -27.55 11.22 -15.52
N GLY A 306 -27.03 10.02 -15.79
CA GLY A 306 -26.98 9.43 -17.13
C GLY A 306 -25.57 9.09 -17.64
N ASP A 307 -24.52 9.42 -16.89
CA ASP A 307 -23.14 9.19 -17.30
C ASP A 307 -22.66 7.77 -16.93
N ASP A 308 -21.93 7.16 -17.87
CA ASP A 308 -21.11 5.99 -17.61
C ASP A 308 -19.71 6.43 -17.12
N PRO A 309 -18.96 5.59 -16.37
CA PRO A 309 -17.65 5.95 -15.85
C PRO A 309 -16.60 6.20 -16.96
N ASP A 310 -15.93 7.35 -16.89
CA ASP A 310 -14.74 7.64 -17.70
C ASP A 310 -13.59 6.71 -17.32
N ILE A 311 -13.50 6.40 -16.03
CA ILE A 311 -12.46 5.55 -15.44
C ILE A 311 -13.12 4.51 -14.54
N VAL A 312 -12.65 3.26 -14.62
CA VAL A 312 -12.91 2.22 -13.64
C VAL A 312 -11.62 1.92 -12.90
N PHE A 313 -11.59 2.24 -11.61
CA PHE A 313 -10.49 1.92 -10.71
C PHE A 313 -10.67 0.50 -10.18
N GLU A 314 -9.94 -0.42 -10.79
CA GLU A 314 -10.10 -1.86 -10.62
C GLU A 314 -8.94 -2.44 -9.79
N HIS A 315 -9.25 -3.30 -8.82
CA HIS A 315 -8.26 -4.09 -8.09
C HIS A 315 -8.78 -5.45 -7.58
N PRO A 316 -10.08 -5.73 -7.49
CA PRO A 316 -10.57 -7.07 -7.12
C PRO A 316 -10.22 -8.14 -8.15
N GLY A 317 -10.30 -7.83 -9.42
CA GLY A 317 -9.91 -8.72 -10.50
C GLY A 317 -11.03 -9.64 -10.97
N ARG A 318 -10.84 -10.97 -10.88
CA ARG A 318 -11.73 -11.96 -11.49
C ARG A 318 -13.22 -11.70 -11.26
N GLU A 319 -13.60 -11.35 -10.06
CA GLU A 319 -15.02 -11.20 -9.69
C GLU A 319 -15.69 -10.02 -10.41
N THR A 320 -14.99 -8.91 -10.59
CA THR A 320 -15.57 -7.64 -11.04
C THR A 320 -15.16 -7.23 -12.46
N PHE A 321 -14.12 -7.85 -13.01
CA PHE A 321 -13.47 -7.35 -14.23
C PHE A 321 -14.40 -7.34 -15.45
N GLY A 322 -15.25 -8.35 -15.64
CA GLY A 322 -16.25 -8.36 -16.71
C GLY A 322 -17.26 -7.22 -16.60
N ALA A 323 -17.75 -6.96 -15.39
CA ALA A 323 -18.61 -5.82 -15.11
C ALA A 323 -17.88 -4.49 -15.35
N SER A 324 -16.62 -4.37 -14.93
CA SER A 324 -15.78 -3.18 -15.13
C SER A 324 -15.60 -2.83 -16.61
N VAL A 325 -15.33 -3.82 -17.45
CA VAL A 325 -15.21 -3.63 -18.89
C VAL A 325 -16.56 -3.23 -19.50
N TYR A 326 -17.67 -3.80 -19.01
CA TYR A 326 -19.00 -3.47 -19.50
C TYR A 326 -19.39 -2.02 -19.19
N VAL A 327 -19.28 -1.59 -17.91
CA VAL A 327 -19.81 -0.29 -17.44
C VAL A 327 -18.96 0.91 -17.85
N ALA A 328 -17.67 0.71 -18.17
CA ALA A 328 -16.84 1.82 -18.64
C ALA A 328 -17.43 2.45 -19.89
N LYS A 329 -17.43 3.77 -19.96
CA LYS A 329 -17.97 4.54 -21.08
C LYS A 329 -17.18 4.30 -22.37
N LYS A 330 -17.75 4.63 -23.52
CA LYS A 330 -17.02 4.61 -24.80
C LYS A 330 -15.76 5.49 -24.73
N GLY A 331 -14.61 4.90 -25.06
CA GLY A 331 -13.30 5.56 -24.93
C GLY A 331 -12.74 5.57 -23.50
N GLY A 332 -13.47 5.02 -22.53
CA GLY A 332 -13.07 4.98 -21.11
C GLY A 332 -11.91 4.03 -20.82
N THR A 333 -11.39 4.12 -19.62
CA THR A 333 -10.20 3.36 -19.17
C THR A 333 -10.53 2.50 -17.94
N ILE A 334 -10.22 1.21 -18.03
CA ILE A 334 -10.17 0.29 -16.90
C ILE A 334 -8.71 0.22 -16.46
N VAL A 335 -8.38 0.74 -15.30
CA VAL A 335 -7.01 0.71 -14.76
C VAL A 335 -6.94 -0.26 -13.59
N THR A 336 -6.00 -1.20 -13.63
CA THR A 336 -5.89 -2.30 -12.66
C THR A 336 -4.49 -2.46 -12.12
N CYS A 337 -4.36 -2.79 -10.82
CA CYS A 337 -3.07 -3.00 -10.15
C CYS A 337 -2.99 -4.28 -9.32
N ALA A 338 -4.10 -5.01 -9.19
CA ALA A 338 -4.18 -6.21 -8.32
C ALA A 338 -5.25 -7.18 -8.83
N SER A 339 -5.39 -8.31 -8.14
CA SER A 339 -6.33 -9.37 -8.46
C SER A 339 -6.70 -10.20 -7.22
N THR A 340 -7.21 -9.53 -6.18
CA THR A 340 -7.48 -10.15 -4.87
C THR A 340 -8.56 -11.24 -4.92
N SER A 341 -9.43 -11.24 -5.92
CA SER A 341 -10.45 -12.27 -6.14
C SER A 341 -10.05 -13.36 -7.17
N GLY A 342 -8.86 -13.26 -7.75
CA GLY A 342 -8.33 -14.23 -8.71
C GLY A 342 -7.63 -13.58 -9.89
N TYR A 343 -6.58 -14.25 -10.39
CA TYR A 343 -5.65 -13.71 -11.38
C TYR A 343 -6.12 -13.82 -12.82
N MET A 344 -6.99 -14.81 -13.12
CA MET A 344 -7.52 -15.01 -14.48
C MET A 344 -8.81 -14.23 -14.64
N HIS A 345 -8.81 -13.27 -15.55
CA HIS A 345 -9.95 -12.40 -15.82
C HIS A 345 -10.65 -12.81 -17.11
N SER A 346 -11.98 -12.79 -17.09
CA SER A 346 -12.82 -12.99 -18.28
C SER A 346 -13.72 -11.79 -18.49
N TYR A 347 -13.88 -11.37 -19.72
CA TYR A 347 -14.80 -10.29 -20.13
C TYR A 347 -15.26 -10.49 -21.58
N ASP A 348 -16.37 -9.86 -21.94
CA ASP A 348 -16.84 -9.85 -23.32
C ASP A 348 -16.09 -8.79 -24.12
N ASN A 349 -15.19 -9.24 -25.00
CA ASN A 349 -14.32 -8.38 -25.78
C ASN A 349 -15.06 -7.42 -26.72
N ARG A 350 -16.32 -7.71 -27.07
CA ARG A 350 -17.15 -6.80 -27.89
C ARG A 350 -17.34 -5.46 -27.21
N TYR A 351 -17.49 -5.44 -25.87
CA TYR A 351 -17.61 -4.20 -25.09
C TYR A 351 -16.31 -3.42 -25.03
N LEU A 352 -15.16 -4.06 -25.17
CA LEU A 352 -13.86 -3.40 -25.19
C LEU A 352 -13.60 -2.75 -26.56
N TRP A 353 -13.50 -3.58 -27.62
CA TRP A 353 -13.02 -3.07 -28.92
C TRP A 353 -14.05 -2.23 -29.67
N MET A 354 -15.35 -2.58 -29.65
CA MET A 354 -16.40 -1.78 -30.31
C MET A 354 -16.59 -0.41 -29.64
N ASN A 355 -16.26 -0.28 -28.38
CA ASN A 355 -16.38 0.97 -27.62
C ASN A 355 -15.02 1.66 -27.41
N LEU A 356 -13.96 1.23 -28.06
CA LEU A 356 -12.63 1.86 -28.03
C LEU A 356 -12.10 2.08 -26.61
N LYS A 357 -12.42 1.17 -25.67
CA LYS A 357 -11.99 1.24 -24.28
C LYS A 357 -10.54 0.79 -24.14
N ARG A 358 -9.92 1.14 -23.04
CA ARG A 358 -8.54 0.77 -22.72
C ARG A 358 -8.49 0.00 -21.42
N ILE A 359 -7.65 -1.02 -21.37
CA ILE A 359 -7.24 -1.71 -20.14
C ILE A 359 -5.79 -1.34 -19.90
N VAL A 360 -5.51 -0.73 -18.76
CA VAL A 360 -4.18 -0.24 -18.38
C VAL A 360 -3.72 -0.95 -17.12
N GLY A 361 -2.56 -1.63 -17.19
CA GLY A 361 -1.88 -2.17 -16.05
C GLY A 361 -1.17 -1.06 -15.27
N SER A 362 -1.26 -1.11 -13.95
CA SER A 362 -0.54 -0.23 -13.04
C SER A 362 0.09 -1.06 -11.92
N HIS A 363 1.26 -0.65 -11.45
CA HIS A 363 1.99 -1.36 -10.41
C HIS A 363 2.69 -0.35 -9.52
N PHE A 364 2.40 -0.36 -8.21
CA PHE A 364 2.71 0.74 -7.27
C PHE A 364 2.96 2.11 -7.92
N ALA A 365 4.17 2.69 -7.81
CA ALA A 365 4.48 4.02 -8.33
C ALA A 365 5.98 4.21 -8.51
N ASN A 366 6.38 5.07 -9.41
CA ASN A 366 7.76 5.53 -9.47
C ASN A 366 8.07 6.53 -8.34
N TYR A 367 9.32 6.90 -8.16
CA TYR A 367 9.73 7.79 -7.07
C TYR A 367 9.10 9.17 -7.15
N LYS A 368 8.94 9.73 -8.35
CA LYS A 368 8.28 11.03 -8.54
C LYS A 368 6.81 10.98 -8.15
N GLU A 369 6.09 9.96 -8.59
CA GLU A 369 4.68 9.74 -8.24
C GLU A 369 4.50 9.56 -6.73
N ALA A 370 5.40 8.82 -6.07
CA ALA A 370 5.38 8.65 -4.62
C ALA A 370 5.62 9.99 -3.88
N TRP A 371 6.56 10.80 -4.34
CA TRP A 371 6.81 12.13 -3.80
C TRP A 371 5.60 13.06 -3.96
N GLU A 372 4.96 13.08 -5.13
CA GLU A 372 3.75 13.87 -5.38
C GLU A 372 2.59 13.40 -4.49
N ALA A 373 2.42 12.09 -4.32
CA ALA A 373 1.40 11.52 -3.44
C ALA A 373 1.65 11.90 -1.97
N ASN A 374 2.90 11.79 -1.50
CA ASN A 374 3.28 12.19 -0.14
C ASN A 374 3.10 13.71 0.09
N ARG A 375 3.40 14.52 -0.93
CA ARG A 375 3.20 15.97 -0.90
C ARG A 375 1.72 16.36 -0.71
N LEU A 376 0.79 15.59 -1.27
CA LEU A 376 -0.66 15.80 -1.05
C LEU A 376 -1.03 15.60 0.42
N ILE A 377 -0.45 14.60 1.07
CA ILE A 377 -0.63 14.37 2.51
C ILE A 377 0.02 15.52 3.30
N ASP A 378 1.27 15.84 2.98
CA ASP A 378 1.97 16.95 3.66
C ASP A 378 1.22 18.27 3.54
N LYS A 379 0.50 18.51 2.46
CA LYS A 379 -0.37 19.68 2.27
C LYS A 379 -1.73 19.60 2.98
N GLY A 380 -2.10 18.46 3.55
CA GLY A 380 -3.41 18.24 4.16
C GLY A 380 -4.55 18.13 3.15
N LEU A 381 -4.26 17.70 1.92
CA LEU A 381 -5.25 17.48 0.86
C LEU A 381 -5.73 16.00 0.83
N ILE A 382 -4.86 15.09 1.22
CA ILE A 382 -5.12 13.67 1.42
C ILE A 382 -4.77 13.33 2.87
N HIS A 383 -5.56 12.48 3.50
CA HIS A 383 -5.40 12.12 4.91
C HIS A 383 -5.19 10.62 5.08
N PRO A 384 -4.46 10.20 6.14
CA PRO A 384 -4.34 8.79 6.47
C PRO A 384 -5.71 8.13 6.66
N THR A 385 -5.82 6.88 6.23
CA THR A 385 -7.04 6.08 6.41
C THR A 385 -6.81 4.98 7.44
N LEU A 386 -6.07 5.30 8.48
CA LEU A 386 -5.69 4.39 9.55
C LEU A 386 -6.87 4.09 10.47
N SER A 387 -7.24 2.80 10.60
CA SER A 387 -8.39 2.38 11.43
C SER A 387 -7.97 1.74 12.74
N LYS A 388 -7.01 0.83 12.68
CA LYS A 388 -6.51 0.08 13.85
C LYS A 388 -4.99 0.13 13.91
N VAL A 389 -4.44 0.02 15.11
CA VAL A 389 -3.01 -0.10 15.35
C VAL A 389 -2.76 -1.24 16.32
N TYR A 390 -1.74 -2.03 16.03
CA TYR A 390 -1.31 -3.17 16.83
C TYR A 390 0.13 -2.97 17.33
N PRO A 391 0.51 -3.48 18.48
CA PRO A 391 1.91 -3.66 18.81
C PRO A 391 2.55 -4.70 17.89
N MET A 392 3.86 -4.64 17.70
CA MET A 392 4.58 -5.56 16.78
C MET A 392 4.36 -7.03 17.14
N GLU A 393 4.21 -7.34 18.42
CA GLU A 393 3.95 -8.69 18.93
C GLU A 393 2.62 -9.29 18.44
N GLU A 394 1.66 -8.44 18.07
CA GLU A 394 0.34 -8.83 17.56
C GLU A 394 0.22 -8.74 16.03
N VAL A 395 1.34 -8.61 15.32
CA VAL A 395 1.35 -8.47 13.85
C VAL A 395 0.64 -9.60 13.13
N GLY A 396 0.69 -10.83 13.66
CA GLY A 396 -0.05 -11.96 13.11
C GLY A 396 -1.56 -11.73 13.11
N GLN A 397 -2.12 -11.12 14.16
CA GLN A 397 -3.52 -10.73 14.22
C GLN A 397 -3.83 -9.57 13.26
N ALA A 398 -2.95 -8.59 13.19
CA ALA A 398 -3.07 -7.48 12.23
C ALA A 398 -3.14 -7.99 10.78
N ALA A 399 -2.26 -8.92 10.41
CA ALA A 399 -2.25 -9.56 9.08
C ALA A 399 -3.49 -10.43 8.84
N LEU A 400 -4.00 -11.13 9.86
CA LEU A 400 -5.22 -11.92 9.76
C LEU A 400 -6.46 -11.04 9.52
N ASP A 401 -6.56 -9.90 10.19
CA ASP A 401 -7.65 -8.94 10.00
C ASP A 401 -7.66 -8.42 8.55
N VAL A 402 -6.49 -8.14 7.98
CA VAL A 402 -6.34 -7.74 6.58
C VAL A 402 -6.71 -8.90 5.64
N HIS A 403 -6.23 -10.10 5.91
CA HIS A 403 -6.52 -11.30 5.12
C HIS A 403 -8.01 -11.62 5.05
N ARG A 404 -8.73 -11.46 6.15
CA ARG A 404 -10.17 -11.70 6.28
C ARG A 404 -11.03 -10.50 5.88
N ASN A 405 -10.43 -9.40 5.43
CA ASN A 405 -11.14 -8.13 5.15
C ASN A 405 -11.99 -7.65 6.35
N ALA A 406 -11.47 -7.88 7.58
CA ALA A 406 -12.10 -7.51 8.84
C ALA A 406 -11.63 -6.13 9.35
N HIS A 407 -11.21 -5.27 8.43
CA HIS A 407 -10.71 -3.92 8.69
C HIS A 407 -11.27 -2.94 7.68
N GLN A 408 -11.04 -1.66 7.92
CA GLN A 408 -11.32 -0.58 6.97
C GLN A 408 -10.06 0.27 6.82
N GLY A 409 -9.86 0.90 5.64
CA GLY A 409 -8.64 1.66 5.40
C GLY A 409 -7.37 0.83 5.64
N LYS A 410 -6.50 1.32 6.52
CA LYS A 410 -5.18 0.73 6.83
C LYS A 410 -5.09 0.25 8.27
N VAL A 411 -4.26 -0.77 8.47
CA VAL A 411 -3.87 -1.32 9.76
C VAL A 411 -2.41 -0.99 10.05
N GLY A 412 -2.16 -0.25 11.12
CA GLY A 412 -0.83 0.15 11.57
C GLY A 412 -0.22 -0.85 12.55
N VAL A 413 1.10 -0.80 12.67
CA VAL A 413 1.89 -1.57 13.63
C VAL A 413 2.94 -0.67 14.26
N LEU A 414 2.94 -0.56 15.58
CA LEU A 414 4.00 0.10 16.33
C LEU A 414 5.22 -0.81 16.39
N THR A 415 6.39 -0.24 16.14
CA THR A 415 7.67 -0.96 16.22
C THR A 415 8.51 -0.44 17.37
N LEU A 416 9.20 0.70 17.22
CA LEU A 416 9.90 1.36 18.32
C LEU A 416 9.02 2.31 19.13
N ALA A 417 7.97 2.87 18.55
CA ALA A 417 7.05 3.72 19.29
C ALA A 417 6.33 2.89 20.36
N PRO A 418 6.40 3.31 21.65
CA PRO A 418 5.78 2.56 22.75
C PRO A 418 4.27 2.69 22.80
N GLU A 419 3.71 3.73 22.19
CA GLU A 419 2.28 4.03 22.16
C GLU A 419 1.93 4.86 20.92
N GLU A 420 0.65 4.96 20.62
CA GLU A 420 0.12 5.81 19.56
C GLU A 420 0.19 7.31 19.93
N GLY A 421 0.08 8.18 18.94
CA GLY A 421 -0.04 9.62 19.14
C GLY A 421 1.29 10.38 19.20
N LEU A 422 2.42 9.69 19.01
CA LEU A 422 3.75 10.29 19.09
C LEU A 422 4.26 10.78 17.73
N GLY A 423 5.21 11.72 17.72
CA GLY A 423 5.93 12.15 16.52
C GLY A 423 5.32 13.33 15.77
N VAL A 424 4.35 14.04 16.33
CA VAL A 424 3.77 15.26 15.76
C VAL A 424 4.74 16.43 15.92
N ARG A 425 5.01 17.16 14.83
CA ARG A 425 5.85 18.39 14.79
C ARG A 425 5.03 19.65 14.51
N ASP A 426 3.99 19.54 13.70
CA ASP A 426 3.09 20.65 13.34
C ASP A 426 1.71 20.46 13.97
N THR A 427 1.58 20.89 15.21
CA THR A 427 0.35 20.77 16.01
C THR A 427 -0.78 21.63 15.45
N ALA A 428 -0.46 22.83 14.92
CA ALA A 428 -1.48 23.72 14.38
C ALA A 428 -2.14 23.13 13.13
N LYS A 429 -1.34 22.56 12.23
CA LYS A 429 -1.86 21.87 11.05
C LYS A 429 -2.62 20.59 11.42
N ARG A 430 -2.15 19.86 12.44
CA ARG A 430 -2.85 18.70 12.96
C ARG A 430 -4.25 19.05 13.45
N GLU A 431 -4.40 20.08 14.25
CA GLU A 431 -5.70 20.56 14.74
C GLU A 431 -6.65 20.91 13.60
N GLN A 432 -6.14 21.59 12.56
CA GLN A 432 -6.91 21.95 11.38
C GLN A 432 -7.49 20.73 10.64
N HIS A 433 -6.79 19.57 10.66
CA HIS A 433 -7.15 18.38 9.91
C HIS A 433 -7.55 17.17 10.78
N LEU A 434 -7.70 17.37 12.09
CA LEU A 434 -7.88 16.30 13.07
C LEU A 434 -9.08 15.39 12.78
N GLU A 435 -10.21 15.99 12.38
CA GLU A 435 -11.42 15.23 12.01
C GLU A 435 -11.16 14.31 10.82
N ALA A 436 -10.51 14.84 9.77
CA ALA A 436 -10.20 14.09 8.57
C ALA A 436 -9.16 12.97 8.83
N ILE A 437 -8.16 13.23 9.66
CA ILE A 437 -7.14 12.25 10.07
C ILE A 437 -7.79 11.08 10.82
N ASN A 438 -8.74 11.37 11.72
CA ASN A 438 -9.39 10.37 12.56
C ASN A 438 -10.63 9.71 11.94
N ARG A 439 -10.95 10.00 10.68
CA ARG A 439 -12.18 9.56 10.03
C ARG A 439 -12.39 8.04 10.03
N PHE A 440 -11.31 7.29 9.99
CA PHE A 440 -11.31 5.82 10.02
C PHE A 440 -11.13 5.23 11.42
N ARG A 441 -10.82 6.05 12.43
CA ARG A 441 -10.63 5.58 13.80
C ARG A 441 -11.97 5.22 14.45
N GLY A 442 -12.01 4.08 15.14
CA GLY A 442 -13.19 3.66 15.90
C GLY A 442 -14.37 3.17 15.05
N VAL A 443 -14.11 2.72 13.81
CA VAL A 443 -15.13 2.20 12.89
C VAL A 443 -14.91 0.70 12.66
#